data_de9f3863d3c9393b3a06dcd619aa3270
#
_entry.id   de9f3863d3c9393b3a06dcd619aa3270
#
_cell.length_a   1.000
_cell.length_b   1.000
_cell.length_c   1.000
_cell.angle_alpha   90.00
_cell.angle_beta   90.00
_cell.angle_gamma   90.00
#
_symmetry.space_group_name_H-M   'P 1'
#
loop_
_entity.id
_entity.type
_entity.pdbx_description
1 polymer ?
#
loop_
_entity_poly.entity_id
_entity_poly.type
_entity_poly.pdbx_seq_one_letter_code
_entity_poly.pdbx_strand_id
1 'polypeptide(L)'
;MMGQLSSGQERLFYSFDLEDHIPANHLLRSIDQCLDLSDLRHYLADFYSPIGRPSIDPELMIRMLIVGYCYGIRSERRLCEETHLNLAYRWFCRLSFEDEVPNHSTFSKNRHGRFRDSDLFRWLFNEVLRRCMDAGLVKGEGFAVDASIIKADASRQRGVPGDEPVNWSDPALSTRAVREYLQALDEEALAETLPKRLSLTDPQARWTAAPGGPAFYAYSTNYLIDTKHGVIMDVEPTPAHRTAEVESTKTMIDRVEAQFDIKPERLIGDTAYGTAPMLAWMVEEKDIEPHVPVWDKTERKNDSFSSNDFHWNEETEEYRCPAGNVLRSEWRAFKNERSHVTKANTIIFRSRQADCATCPMKAKCCPNTSIRKIVRSVHEAARDVARRIAATPEYVRSRHERKKVEMLFAHLKRILKLDRLRLRGMSGATDEFTLAAAVQNLRRLAKLTSQGPPTTG
;
A
#
# COMPACT_ATOMS: atom_id res chain seq x y z
N MET A 1 30.34 43.40 0.82
CA MET A 1 29.60 44.67 1.06
C MET A 1 28.30 44.31 1.72
N MET A 2 27.97 44.86 2.88
CA MET A 2 26.66 44.64 3.52
C MET A 2 25.57 45.37 2.73
N GLY A 3 24.46 44.67 2.42
CA GLY A 3 23.29 45.34 1.83
C GLY A 3 22.63 46.27 2.83
N GLN A 4 22.04 47.32 2.35
CA GLN A 4 21.24 48.24 3.15
C GLN A 4 19.76 48.04 2.81
N LEU A 5 18.90 48.03 3.84
CA LEU A 5 17.45 48.06 3.65
C LEU A 5 17.04 49.42 3.09
N SER A 6 16.25 49.42 2.01
CA SER A 6 15.58 50.65 1.56
C SER A 6 14.59 51.09 2.62
N SER A 7 14.56 52.38 2.92
CA SER A 7 13.68 52.95 3.93
C SER A 7 12.23 52.93 3.47
N GLY A 8 11.36 52.38 4.27
CA GLY A 8 9.93 52.60 4.35
C GLY A 8 9.07 52.59 3.08
N GLN A 9 7.78 52.63 3.29
CA GLN A 9 6.77 52.70 2.24
C GLN A 9 6.82 54.06 1.53
N GLU A 10 7.19 54.06 0.25
CA GLU A 10 7.32 55.26 -0.56
C GLU A 10 6.04 55.62 -1.34
N ARG A 11 5.08 54.66 -1.47
CA ARG A 11 3.86 54.86 -2.26
C ARG A 11 2.61 54.72 -1.39
N LEU A 12 1.65 55.61 -1.56
CA LEU A 12 0.35 55.54 -0.91
C LEU A 12 -0.59 54.48 -1.50
N PHE A 13 -0.39 54.14 -2.78
CA PHE A 13 -1.20 53.17 -3.51
C PHE A 13 -0.29 52.21 -4.25
N TYR A 14 -0.61 50.90 -4.15
CA TYR A 14 0.06 49.84 -4.87
C TYR A 14 -0.98 49.12 -5.73
N SER A 15 -0.68 48.93 -7.01
CA SER A 15 -1.34 47.91 -7.80
C SER A 15 -0.74 46.56 -7.37
N PHE A 16 -1.55 45.72 -6.76
CA PHE A 16 -1.11 44.43 -6.24
C PHE A 16 -1.86 43.28 -6.95
N ASP A 17 -1.10 42.43 -7.62
CA ASP A 17 -1.60 41.17 -8.18
C ASP A 17 -0.84 40.01 -7.55
N LEU A 18 -1.56 39.04 -6.98
CA LEU A 18 -0.97 37.81 -6.41
C LEU A 18 -0.16 37.05 -7.46
N GLU A 19 -0.60 37.05 -8.72
CA GLU A 19 0.06 36.38 -9.83
C GLU A 19 1.51 36.84 -10.00
N ASP A 20 1.75 38.14 -9.91
CA ASP A 20 3.07 38.76 -10.08
C ASP A 20 4.05 38.46 -8.94
N HIS A 21 3.52 38.09 -7.77
CA HIS A 21 4.32 37.86 -6.56
C HIS A 21 4.71 36.40 -6.34
N ILE A 22 4.15 35.46 -7.09
CA ILE A 22 4.49 34.05 -6.98
C ILE A 22 5.59 33.70 -7.99
N PRO A 23 6.75 33.19 -7.57
CA PRO A 23 7.84 32.84 -8.49
C PRO A 23 7.37 31.89 -9.59
N ALA A 24 7.84 32.09 -10.81
CA ALA A 24 7.46 31.27 -11.96
C ALA A 24 7.78 29.78 -11.78
N ASN A 25 8.85 29.42 -11.04
CA ASN A 25 9.27 28.08 -10.74
C ASN A 25 8.68 27.52 -9.43
N HIS A 26 7.66 28.16 -8.85
CA HIS A 26 7.05 27.70 -7.61
C HIS A 26 6.28 26.39 -7.83
N LEU A 27 6.44 25.40 -6.93
CA LEU A 27 5.82 24.08 -7.04
C LEU A 27 4.31 24.13 -7.28
N LEU A 28 3.58 25.04 -6.61
CA LEU A 28 2.13 25.15 -6.75
C LEU A 28 1.71 25.61 -8.14
N ARG A 29 2.54 26.36 -8.89
CA ARG A 29 2.26 26.69 -10.29
C ARG A 29 2.26 25.44 -11.17
N SER A 30 3.29 24.61 -11.03
CA SER A 30 3.37 23.36 -11.79
C SER A 30 2.25 22.37 -11.41
N ILE A 31 1.86 22.35 -10.14
CA ILE A 31 0.72 21.52 -9.69
C ILE A 31 -0.59 22.09 -10.26
N ASP A 32 -0.78 23.39 -10.25
CA ASP A 32 -1.99 24.04 -10.74
C ASP A 32 -2.23 23.78 -12.24
N GLN A 33 -1.16 23.76 -13.03
CA GLN A 33 -1.22 23.40 -14.46
C GLN A 33 -1.64 21.94 -14.72
N CYS A 34 -1.34 21.06 -13.77
CA CYS A 34 -1.65 19.62 -13.89
C CYS A 34 -2.98 19.23 -13.21
N LEU A 35 -3.52 20.09 -12.34
CA LEU A 35 -4.70 19.81 -11.53
C LEU A 35 -5.96 20.27 -12.27
N ASP A 36 -6.84 19.31 -12.58
CA ASP A 36 -8.17 19.59 -13.10
C ASP A 36 -9.22 19.22 -12.07
N LEU A 37 -10.05 20.17 -11.71
CA LEU A 37 -11.16 20.03 -10.77
C LEU A 37 -12.50 20.46 -11.40
N SER A 38 -12.58 20.53 -12.74
CA SER A 38 -13.78 20.98 -13.46
C SER A 38 -15.01 20.16 -13.13
N ASP A 39 -14.87 18.83 -13.01
CA ASP A 39 -15.97 17.92 -12.74
C ASP A 39 -16.29 17.76 -11.24
N LEU A 40 -15.48 18.36 -10.36
CA LEU A 40 -15.60 18.23 -8.89
C LEU A 40 -17.01 18.63 -8.39
N ARG A 41 -17.55 19.74 -8.89
CA ARG A 41 -18.87 20.24 -8.46
C ARG A 41 -19.99 19.33 -8.91
N HIS A 42 -19.89 18.77 -10.11
CA HIS A 42 -20.83 17.78 -10.62
C HIS A 42 -20.78 16.49 -9.80
N TYR A 43 -19.57 15.98 -9.54
CA TYR A 43 -19.36 14.79 -8.72
C TYR A 43 -19.94 14.91 -7.30
N LEU A 44 -19.86 16.10 -6.70
CA LEU A 44 -20.34 16.35 -5.35
C LEU A 44 -21.78 16.84 -5.26
N ALA A 45 -22.49 17.03 -6.38
CA ALA A 45 -23.82 17.66 -6.41
C ALA A 45 -24.82 17.01 -5.44
N ASP A 46 -24.87 15.69 -5.39
CA ASP A 46 -25.81 14.92 -4.55
C ASP A 46 -25.52 15.04 -3.05
N PHE A 47 -24.30 15.45 -2.69
CA PHE A 47 -23.88 15.65 -1.30
C PHE A 47 -24.12 17.07 -0.79
N TYR A 48 -24.62 17.98 -1.64
CA TYR A 48 -24.93 19.35 -1.28
C TYR A 48 -26.43 19.63 -1.35
N SER A 49 -26.98 20.19 -0.27
CA SER A 49 -28.38 20.62 -0.26
C SER A 49 -28.60 21.81 -1.21
N PRO A 50 -29.66 21.83 -2.01
CA PRO A 50 -30.01 22.97 -2.88
C PRO A 50 -30.53 24.17 -2.12
N ILE A 51 -30.83 24.03 -0.83
CA ILE A 51 -31.37 25.08 0.03
C ILE A 51 -30.53 25.29 1.27
N GLY A 52 -30.58 26.49 1.86
CA GLY A 52 -29.89 26.85 3.09
C GLY A 52 -28.67 27.73 2.86
N ARG A 53 -27.88 27.98 3.95
CA ARG A 53 -26.67 28.80 3.87
C ARG A 53 -25.60 28.09 3.02
N PRO A 54 -24.95 28.79 2.08
CA PRO A 54 -23.84 28.25 1.30
C PRO A 54 -22.75 27.66 2.20
N SER A 55 -22.28 26.45 1.85
CA SER A 55 -21.15 25.80 2.50
C SER A 55 -19.84 26.30 1.91
N ILE A 56 -18.71 25.88 2.50
CA ILE A 56 -17.37 26.11 1.92
C ILE A 56 -17.34 25.50 0.51
N ASP A 57 -16.73 26.23 -0.41
CA ASP A 57 -16.48 25.77 -1.76
C ASP A 57 -15.64 24.48 -1.74
N PRO A 58 -16.07 23.40 -2.41
CA PRO A 58 -15.34 22.13 -2.42
C PRO A 58 -13.97 22.24 -3.12
N GLU A 59 -13.85 23.07 -4.16
CA GLU A 59 -12.56 23.29 -4.83
C GLU A 59 -11.56 23.96 -3.89
N LEU A 60 -11.98 24.99 -3.17
CA LEU A 60 -11.17 25.64 -2.15
C LEU A 60 -10.66 24.64 -1.12
N MET A 61 -11.53 23.77 -0.63
CA MET A 61 -11.13 22.75 0.36
C MET A 61 -10.13 21.74 -0.19
N ILE A 62 -10.31 21.25 -1.41
CA ILE A 62 -9.37 20.33 -2.05
C ILE A 62 -8.02 21.00 -2.28
N ARG A 63 -7.99 22.25 -2.77
CA ARG A 63 -6.77 23.01 -2.95
C ARG A 63 -6.03 23.23 -1.62
N MET A 64 -6.74 23.58 -0.56
CA MET A 64 -6.16 23.70 0.79
C MET A 64 -5.58 22.36 1.26
N LEU A 65 -6.29 21.24 1.07
CA LEU A 65 -5.78 19.91 1.43
C LEU A 65 -4.51 19.54 0.64
N ILE A 66 -4.47 19.82 -0.67
CA ILE A 66 -3.28 19.61 -1.50
C ILE A 66 -2.10 20.42 -0.95
N VAL A 67 -2.29 21.70 -0.60
CA VAL A 67 -1.27 22.51 0.07
C VAL A 67 -0.81 21.85 1.36
N GLY A 68 -1.75 21.43 2.21
CA GLY A 68 -1.44 20.77 3.48
C GLY A 68 -0.55 19.54 3.32
N TYR A 69 -0.85 18.68 2.35
CA TYR A 69 -0.05 17.49 2.08
C TYR A 69 1.28 17.86 1.38
N CYS A 70 1.29 18.77 0.42
CA CYS A 70 2.53 19.19 -0.24
C CYS A 70 3.59 19.73 0.72
N TYR A 71 3.15 20.46 1.75
CA TYR A 71 4.06 21.13 2.69
C TYR A 71 4.08 20.49 4.09
N GLY A 72 3.45 19.34 4.25
CA GLY A 72 3.43 18.59 5.51
C GLY A 72 2.68 19.30 6.64
N ILE A 73 1.70 20.15 6.31
CA ILE A 73 0.83 20.85 7.26
C ILE A 73 -0.34 19.92 7.59
N ARG A 74 -0.18 19.12 8.65
CA ARG A 74 -1.13 18.07 9.01
C ARG A 74 -2.26 18.52 9.96
N SER A 75 -2.15 19.71 10.54
CA SER A 75 -3.17 20.31 11.41
C SER A 75 -4.09 21.18 10.59
N GLU A 76 -5.39 20.93 10.61
CA GLU A 76 -6.40 21.73 9.89
C GLU A 76 -6.44 23.19 10.37
N ARG A 77 -6.28 23.39 11.69
CA ARG A 77 -6.16 24.75 12.25
C ARG A 77 -4.96 25.48 11.63
N ARG A 78 -3.78 24.85 11.68
CA ARG A 78 -2.57 25.45 11.12
C ARG A 78 -2.68 25.63 9.61
N LEU A 79 -3.34 24.71 8.90
CA LEU A 79 -3.56 24.85 7.45
C LEU A 79 -4.39 26.10 7.13
N CYS A 80 -5.45 26.37 7.87
CA CYS A 80 -6.24 27.58 7.71
C CYS A 80 -5.42 28.85 8.03
N GLU A 81 -4.64 28.82 9.13
CA GLU A 81 -3.76 29.94 9.51
C GLU A 81 -2.68 30.22 8.44
N GLU A 82 -1.98 29.17 7.98
CA GLU A 82 -0.94 29.29 6.93
C GLU A 82 -1.53 29.72 5.59
N THR A 83 -2.72 29.24 5.21
CA THR A 83 -3.41 29.70 4.00
C THR A 83 -3.79 31.20 4.10
N HIS A 84 -4.13 31.67 5.29
CA HIS A 84 -4.42 33.08 5.51
C HIS A 84 -3.19 33.97 5.30
N LEU A 85 -2.02 33.54 5.72
CA LEU A 85 -0.78 34.34 5.79
C LEU A 85 0.12 34.21 4.55
N ASN A 86 0.04 33.08 3.82
CA ASN A 86 0.96 32.78 2.72
C ASN A 86 0.37 33.12 1.35
N LEU A 87 1.02 34.01 0.62
CA LEU A 87 0.58 34.49 -0.69
C LEU A 87 0.43 33.35 -1.71
N ALA A 88 1.40 32.42 -1.75
CA ALA A 88 1.36 31.31 -2.69
C ALA A 88 0.21 30.33 -2.38
N TYR A 89 -0.15 30.16 -1.11
CA TYR A 89 -1.27 29.32 -0.74
C TYR A 89 -2.61 29.97 -1.09
N ARG A 90 -2.74 31.30 -0.82
CA ARG A 90 -3.91 32.08 -1.25
C ARG A 90 -4.10 32.01 -2.76
N TRP A 91 -3.04 32.29 -3.51
CA TRP A 91 -3.05 32.20 -4.97
C TRP A 91 -3.52 30.83 -5.47
N PHE A 92 -2.90 29.77 -4.98
CA PHE A 92 -3.26 28.40 -5.37
C PHE A 92 -4.70 28.04 -4.98
N CYS A 93 -5.18 28.55 -3.86
CA CYS A 93 -6.54 28.38 -3.36
C CYS A 93 -7.57 29.31 -4.01
N ARG A 94 -7.19 30.12 -5.01
CA ARG A 94 -8.07 31.07 -5.68
C ARG A 94 -8.68 32.12 -4.74
N LEU A 95 -7.95 32.51 -3.69
CA LEU A 95 -8.35 33.50 -2.71
C LEU A 95 -7.64 34.84 -3.00
N SER A 96 -8.42 35.92 -3.10
CA SER A 96 -7.89 37.30 -3.08
C SER A 96 -7.51 37.70 -1.65
N PHE A 97 -6.96 38.93 -1.48
CA PHE A 97 -6.65 39.41 -0.14
C PHE A 97 -7.86 39.64 0.75
N GLU A 98 -8.99 39.97 0.16
CA GLU A 98 -10.22 40.28 0.88
C GLU A 98 -11.04 38.99 1.20
N ASP A 99 -10.75 37.90 0.52
CA ASP A 99 -11.49 36.65 0.73
C ASP A 99 -11.16 36.02 2.07
N GLU A 100 -12.20 35.52 2.75
CA GLU A 100 -12.06 34.84 4.03
C GLU A 100 -11.58 33.40 3.84
N VAL A 101 -10.56 33.02 4.60
CA VAL A 101 -10.17 31.62 4.73
C VAL A 101 -11.15 30.89 5.66
N PRO A 102 -11.61 29.68 5.32
CA PRO A 102 -12.56 28.95 6.14
C PRO A 102 -12.08 28.74 7.58
N ASN A 103 -12.99 28.84 8.54
CA ASN A 103 -12.69 28.45 9.92
C ASN A 103 -12.40 26.94 9.99
N HIS A 104 -11.37 26.56 10.75
CA HIS A 104 -10.92 25.20 10.88
C HIS A 104 -12.04 24.21 11.34
N SER A 105 -12.98 24.65 12.19
CA SER A 105 -14.07 23.79 12.64
C SER A 105 -15.08 23.49 11.52
N THR A 106 -15.36 24.46 10.66
CA THR A 106 -16.22 24.26 9.48
C THR A 106 -15.49 23.41 8.42
N PHE A 107 -14.21 23.66 8.21
CA PHE A 107 -13.35 22.85 7.36
C PHE A 107 -13.37 21.36 7.81
N SER A 108 -13.12 21.13 9.09
CA SER A 108 -13.13 19.79 9.69
C SER A 108 -14.48 19.08 9.52
N LYS A 109 -15.60 19.77 9.78
CA LYS A 109 -16.95 19.20 9.60
C LYS A 109 -17.23 18.75 8.17
N ASN A 110 -16.81 19.52 7.16
CA ASN A 110 -16.96 19.13 5.76
C ASN A 110 -16.08 17.93 5.40
N ARG A 111 -14.81 17.94 5.85
CA ARG A 111 -13.88 16.85 5.59
C ARG A 111 -14.33 15.53 6.21
N HIS A 112 -14.77 15.54 7.46
CA HIS A 112 -15.17 14.33 8.20
C HIS A 112 -16.61 13.86 7.90
N GLY A 113 -17.45 14.71 7.33
CA GLY A 113 -18.77 14.37 6.88
C GLY A 113 -18.82 14.14 5.37
N ARG A 114 -19.31 15.13 4.66
CA ARG A 114 -19.61 15.10 3.22
C ARG A 114 -18.50 14.52 2.34
N PHE A 115 -17.26 14.90 2.54
CA PHE A 115 -16.15 14.41 1.71
C PHE A 115 -15.81 12.95 1.97
N ARG A 116 -15.95 12.52 3.21
CA ARG A 116 -15.70 11.14 3.58
C ARG A 116 -16.78 10.19 3.08
N ASP A 117 -18.04 10.69 3.01
CA ASP A 117 -19.18 9.89 2.56
C ASP A 117 -19.30 9.84 1.03
N SER A 118 -18.58 10.71 0.31
CA SER A 118 -18.61 10.83 -1.16
C SER A 118 -17.47 10.10 -1.89
N ASP A 119 -16.58 9.42 -1.20
CA ASP A 119 -15.36 8.82 -1.77
C ASP A 119 -14.50 9.80 -2.62
N LEU A 120 -14.57 11.08 -2.29
CA LEU A 120 -13.96 12.17 -3.04
C LEU A 120 -12.45 12.00 -3.26
N PHE A 121 -11.74 11.47 -2.26
CA PHE A 121 -10.29 11.35 -2.36
C PHE A 121 -9.88 10.24 -3.33
N ARG A 122 -10.69 9.18 -3.47
CA ARG A 122 -10.52 8.16 -4.51
C ARG A 122 -10.78 8.75 -5.89
N TRP A 123 -11.85 9.52 -6.05
CA TRP A 123 -12.11 10.25 -7.29
C TRP A 123 -10.92 11.15 -7.68
N LEU A 124 -10.44 11.97 -6.74
CA LEU A 124 -9.27 12.85 -6.98
C LEU A 124 -8.02 12.06 -7.36
N PHE A 125 -7.75 10.95 -6.67
CA PHE A 125 -6.62 10.09 -6.98
C PHE A 125 -6.71 9.56 -8.42
N ASN A 126 -7.87 9.08 -8.83
CA ASN A 126 -8.09 8.54 -10.17
C ASN A 126 -7.92 9.62 -11.24
N GLU A 127 -8.43 10.85 -11.02
CA GLU A 127 -8.23 11.97 -11.94
C GLU A 127 -6.75 12.32 -12.10
N VAL A 128 -6.01 12.40 -11.00
CA VAL A 128 -4.56 12.64 -11.04
C VAL A 128 -3.82 11.51 -11.74
N LEU A 129 -4.24 10.26 -11.54
CA LEU A 129 -3.62 9.10 -12.20
C LEU A 129 -3.88 9.15 -13.72
N ARG A 130 -5.10 9.48 -14.17
CA ARG A 130 -5.39 9.68 -15.61
C ARG A 130 -4.48 10.72 -16.23
N ARG A 131 -4.26 11.86 -15.53
CA ARG A 131 -3.32 12.89 -15.98
C ARG A 131 -1.88 12.38 -16.10
N CYS A 132 -1.45 11.50 -15.19
CA CYS A 132 -0.14 10.84 -15.31
C CYS A 132 -0.07 9.92 -16.52
N MET A 133 -1.15 9.21 -16.84
CA MET A 133 -1.26 8.35 -18.03
C MET A 133 -1.23 9.17 -19.32
N ASP A 134 -2.03 10.24 -19.40
CA ASP A 134 -2.09 11.15 -20.55
C ASP A 134 -0.73 11.79 -20.83
N ALA A 135 0.03 12.09 -19.77
CA ALA A 135 1.40 12.59 -19.88
C ALA A 135 2.44 11.50 -20.24
N GLY A 136 2.01 10.25 -20.47
CA GLY A 136 2.88 9.13 -20.83
C GLY A 136 3.81 8.64 -19.71
N LEU A 137 3.48 8.95 -18.45
CA LEU A 137 4.30 8.57 -17.30
C LEU A 137 4.03 7.14 -16.78
N VAL A 138 2.98 6.50 -17.24
CA VAL A 138 2.64 5.10 -16.96
C VAL A 138 2.94 4.26 -18.19
N LYS A 139 3.65 3.14 -18.01
CA LYS A 139 3.96 2.20 -19.09
C LYS A 139 3.21 0.88 -18.97
N GLY A 140 2.85 0.47 -17.75
CA GLY A 140 2.11 -0.77 -17.54
C GLY A 140 2.93 -2.06 -17.60
N GLU A 141 4.23 -2.01 -17.99
CA GLU A 141 5.08 -3.19 -18.15
C GLU A 141 5.40 -3.87 -16.82
N GLY A 142 5.79 -3.09 -15.80
CA GLY A 142 6.22 -3.62 -14.52
C GLY A 142 5.66 -2.83 -13.36
N PHE A 143 4.98 -3.53 -12.46
CA PHE A 143 4.51 -2.93 -11.22
C PHE A 143 5.35 -3.43 -10.04
N ALA A 144 5.53 -2.56 -9.05
CA ALA A 144 6.12 -2.92 -7.77
C ALA A 144 5.12 -2.69 -6.64
N VAL A 145 5.10 -3.62 -5.69
CA VAL A 145 4.25 -3.57 -4.51
C VAL A 145 5.09 -3.62 -3.24
N ASP A 146 4.69 -2.84 -2.27
CA ASP A 146 5.27 -2.84 -0.92
C ASP A 146 4.32 -2.15 0.06
N ALA A 147 4.54 -2.36 1.36
CA ALA A 147 3.75 -1.79 2.43
C ALA A 147 4.60 -0.95 3.38
N SER A 148 4.00 0.07 3.97
CA SER A 148 4.65 0.85 5.02
C SER A 148 3.72 1.07 6.20
N ILE A 149 4.23 0.76 7.39
CA ILE A 149 3.50 0.94 8.65
C ILE A 149 3.44 2.43 9.01
N ILE A 150 2.22 2.91 9.28
CA ILE A 150 1.91 4.28 9.71
C ILE A 150 1.19 4.23 11.06
N LYS A 151 1.64 5.04 12.02
CA LYS A 151 1.03 5.08 13.35
C LYS A 151 -0.42 5.57 13.27
N ALA A 152 -1.32 4.87 13.94
CA ALA A 152 -2.71 5.29 14.09
C ALA A 152 -2.84 6.42 15.13
N ASP A 153 -3.92 7.20 15.05
CA ASP A 153 -4.32 8.15 16.10
C ASP A 153 -5.05 7.42 17.23
N ALA A 154 -4.38 6.45 17.83
CA ALA A 154 -4.88 5.61 18.90
C ALA A 154 -4.09 5.82 20.19
N SER A 155 -4.79 5.88 21.34
CA SER A 155 -4.15 5.99 22.65
C SER A 155 -3.55 4.65 23.07
N ARG A 156 -2.26 4.65 23.41
CA ARG A 156 -1.58 3.46 23.98
C ARG A 156 -2.13 3.09 25.35
N GLN A 157 -2.61 4.08 26.13
CA GLN A 157 -3.12 3.88 27.49
C GLN A 157 -4.56 3.35 27.52
N ARG A 158 -5.36 3.69 26.49
CA ARG A 158 -6.75 3.23 26.34
C ARG A 158 -6.84 1.92 25.52
N GLY A 159 -5.89 1.04 25.68
CA GLY A 159 -5.90 -0.27 25.06
C GLY A 159 -6.07 -1.36 26.10
N VAL A 160 -6.92 -2.34 25.78
CA VAL A 160 -7.19 -3.54 26.59
C VAL A 160 -6.52 -4.77 25.98
N PRO A 161 -6.29 -5.86 26.74
CA PRO A 161 -5.97 -7.16 26.16
C PRO A 161 -7.01 -7.57 25.12
N GLY A 162 -6.60 -8.26 24.05
CA GLY A 162 -7.52 -8.61 22.95
C GLY A 162 -8.58 -9.66 23.31
N ASP A 163 -8.37 -10.40 24.38
CA ASP A 163 -9.28 -11.40 24.95
C ASP A 163 -10.20 -10.82 26.03
N GLU A 164 -10.01 -9.55 26.42
CA GLU A 164 -10.86 -8.89 27.41
C GLU A 164 -12.20 -8.47 26.77
N PRO A 165 -13.34 -8.85 27.39
CA PRO A 165 -14.65 -8.45 26.89
C PRO A 165 -14.84 -6.93 27.00
N VAL A 166 -15.19 -6.27 25.90
CA VAL A 166 -15.45 -4.82 25.86
C VAL A 166 -16.94 -4.56 25.72
N ASN A 167 -17.49 -3.69 26.57
CA ASN A 167 -18.85 -3.20 26.43
C ASN A 167 -18.95 -2.11 25.35
N TRP A 168 -19.16 -2.51 24.11
CA TRP A 168 -19.28 -1.60 22.97
C TRP A 168 -20.56 -0.74 22.99
N SER A 169 -21.52 -1.05 23.86
CA SER A 169 -22.74 -0.24 24.04
C SER A 169 -22.51 1.00 24.89
N ASP A 170 -21.30 1.19 25.46
CA ASP A 170 -20.97 2.39 26.21
C ASP A 170 -21.01 3.63 25.29
N PRO A 171 -21.83 4.66 25.60
CA PRO A 171 -21.90 5.89 24.82
C PRO A 171 -20.54 6.60 24.66
N ALA A 172 -19.62 6.45 25.61
CA ALA A 172 -18.28 7.02 25.56
C ALA A 172 -17.41 6.40 24.45
N LEU A 173 -17.76 5.21 23.95
CA LEU A 173 -17.11 4.49 22.86
C LEU A 173 -17.83 4.66 21.53
N SER A 174 -18.98 5.33 21.45
CA SER A 174 -19.78 5.49 20.23
C SER A 174 -19.15 6.45 19.22
N THR A 175 -17.98 6.10 18.72
CA THR A 175 -17.27 6.83 17.67
C THR A 175 -17.47 6.19 16.28
N ARG A 176 -17.19 6.92 15.19
CA ARG A 176 -17.24 6.37 13.82
C ARG A 176 -16.30 5.16 13.70
N ALA A 177 -15.06 5.24 14.16
CA ALA A 177 -14.08 4.16 14.10
C ALA A 177 -14.56 2.87 14.81
N VAL A 178 -15.26 3.02 15.94
CA VAL A 178 -15.85 1.86 16.64
C VAL A 178 -17.03 1.28 15.86
N ARG A 179 -17.89 2.11 15.30
CA ARG A 179 -19.01 1.61 14.45
C ARG A 179 -18.51 0.86 13.22
N GLU A 180 -17.50 1.38 12.51
CA GLU A 180 -16.87 0.71 11.38
C GLU A 180 -16.26 -0.64 11.79
N TYR A 181 -15.61 -0.70 12.96
CA TYR A 181 -15.07 -1.95 13.49
C TYR A 181 -16.16 -2.99 13.78
N LEU A 182 -17.25 -2.59 14.43
CA LEU A 182 -18.33 -3.51 14.77
C LEU A 182 -19.04 -4.02 13.51
N GLN A 183 -19.25 -3.15 12.52
CA GLN A 183 -19.79 -3.55 11.23
C GLN A 183 -18.88 -4.56 10.51
N ALA A 184 -17.57 -4.34 10.48
CA ALA A 184 -16.62 -5.28 9.90
C ALA A 184 -16.59 -6.63 10.63
N LEU A 185 -16.77 -6.65 11.96
CA LEU A 185 -16.85 -7.91 12.72
C LEU A 185 -18.10 -8.74 12.34
N ASP A 186 -19.21 -8.08 12.08
CA ASP A 186 -20.44 -8.77 11.66
C ASP A 186 -20.30 -9.41 10.26
N GLU A 187 -19.49 -8.79 9.39
CA GLU A 187 -19.21 -9.27 8.03
C GLU A 187 -18.13 -10.37 7.99
N GLU A 188 -17.11 -10.31 8.86
CA GLU A 188 -15.93 -11.21 8.85
C GLU A 188 -15.93 -12.27 9.97
N ALA A 189 -17.03 -12.54 10.59
CA ALA A 189 -17.21 -13.25 11.89
C ALA A 189 -16.46 -14.60 12.12
N LEU A 190 -15.60 -15.11 11.22
CA LEU A 190 -15.01 -16.45 11.32
C LEU A 190 -13.50 -16.59 11.12
N ALA A 191 -12.72 -15.55 10.87
CA ALA A 191 -11.33 -15.73 10.40
C ALA A 191 -10.22 -15.01 11.17
N GLU A 192 -10.47 -14.12 12.12
CA GLU A 192 -9.39 -13.33 12.73
C GLU A 192 -8.82 -13.94 14.03
N THR A 193 -7.49 -14.03 14.06
CA THR A 193 -6.77 -14.24 15.32
C THR A 193 -6.95 -13.00 16.22
N LEU A 194 -7.37 -13.24 17.47
CA LEU A 194 -7.53 -12.18 18.47
C LEU A 194 -6.25 -11.30 18.55
N PRO A 195 -6.37 -9.98 18.47
CA PRO A 195 -5.22 -9.10 18.58
C PRO A 195 -4.63 -9.16 19.99
N LYS A 196 -3.31 -9.02 20.13
CA LYS A 196 -2.68 -8.96 21.47
C LYS A 196 -3.22 -7.85 22.34
N ARG A 197 -3.52 -6.72 21.73
CA ARG A 197 -4.15 -5.56 22.38
C ARG A 197 -5.12 -4.91 21.41
N LEU A 198 -6.25 -4.46 21.94
CA LEU A 198 -7.30 -3.76 21.23
C LEU A 198 -7.35 -2.31 21.68
N SER A 199 -7.41 -1.35 20.76
CA SER A 199 -7.59 0.06 21.08
C SER A 199 -9.07 0.39 21.19
N LEU A 200 -9.48 1.00 22.32
CA LEU A 200 -10.87 1.47 22.48
C LEU A 200 -11.20 2.72 21.65
N THR A 201 -10.19 3.41 21.12
CA THR A 201 -10.37 4.63 20.31
C THR A 201 -10.28 4.38 18.81
N ASP A 202 -9.61 3.30 18.41
CA ASP A 202 -9.44 2.89 17.03
C ASP A 202 -9.20 1.36 16.96
N PRO A 203 -10.27 0.55 17.03
CA PRO A 203 -10.14 -0.90 17.21
C PRO A 203 -9.56 -1.65 16.01
N GLN A 204 -9.70 -1.13 14.80
CA GLN A 204 -9.12 -1.74 13.59
C GLN A 204 -7.60 -1.56 13.49
N ALA A 205 -7.04 -0.56 14.19
CA ALA A 205 -5.59 -0.37 14.24
C ALA A 205 -4.91 -1.52 15.00
N ARG A 206 -3.92 -2.15 14.39
CA ARG A 206 -3.22 -3.30 14.98
C ARG A 206 -2.04 -2.88 15.86
N TRP A 207 -1.90 -3.58 16.99
CA TRP A 207 -0.76 -3.43 17.89
C TRP A 207 0.49 -4.07 17.28
N THR A 208 1.47 -3.26 16.94
CA THR A 208 2.70 -3.66 16.26
C THR A 208 3.91 -2.94 16.86
N ALA A 209 5.11 -3.38 16.51
CA ALA A 209 6.37 -2.75 16.91
C ALA A 209 7.33 -2.68 15.73
N ALA A 210 8.03 -1.57 15.60
CA ALA A 210 9.23 -1.54 14.76
C ALA A 210 10.35 -2.35 15.44
N PRO A 211 11.27 -2.98 14.68
CA PRO A 211 12.42 -3.68 15.26
C PRO A 211 13.18 -2.80 16.26
N GLY A 212 13.30 -3.26 17.51
CA GLY A 212 13.99 -2.53 18.59
C GLY A 212 13.25 -1.30 19.15
N GLY A 213 12.02 -1.02 18.70
CA GLY A 213 11.24 0.13 19.12
C GLY A 213 10.05 -0.22 20.04
N PRO A 214 9.44 0.78 20.70
CA PRO A 214 8.24 0.58 21.47
C PRO A 214 7.05 0.23 20.57
N ALA A 215 6.16 -0.64 21.07
CA ALA A 215 4.95 -1.02 20.35
C ALA A 215 3.92 0.14 20.29
N PHE A 216 3.12 0.17 19.23
CA PHE A 216 2.09 1.17 18.95
C PHE A 216 0.96 0.58 18.10
N TYR A 217 -0.16 1.26 18.01
CA TYR A 217 -1.24 0.94 17.10
C TYR A 217 -0.95 1.52 15.71
N ALA A 218 -1.24 0.75 14.65
CA ALA A 218 -0.91 1.13 13.28
C ALA A 218 -1.85 0.55 12.24
N TYR A 219 -1.81 1.20 11.09
CA TYR A 219 -2.26 0.69 9.80
C TYR A 219 -1.08 0.52 8.86
N SER A 220 -1.20 -0.33 7.86
CA SER A 220 -0.29 -0.37 6.72
C SER A 220 -0.89 0.38 5.54
N THR A 221 -0.08 1.20 4.89
CA THR A 221 -0.38 1.73 3.56
C THR A 221 0.34 0.89 2.53
N ASN A 222 -0.42 0.23 1.66
CA ASN A 222 0.10 -0.59 0.58
C ASN A 222 0.08 0.24 -0.71
N TYR A 223 1.19 0.28 -1.43
CA TYR A 223 1.32 0.97 -2.70
C TYR A 223 1.57 -0.03 -3.81
N LEU A 224 0.83 0.13 -4.91
CA LEU A 224 1.13 -0.46 -6.22
C LEU A 224 1.63 0.66 -7.11
N ILE A 225 2.84 0.52 -7.67
CA ILE A 225 3.46 1.56 -8.50
C ILE A 225 3.85 1.04 -9.88
N ASP A 226 3.70 1.86 -10.91
CA ASP A 226 4.42 1.68 -12.17
C ASP A 226 5.90 1.98 -11.97
N THR A 227 6.78 1.05 -12.34
CA THR A 227 8.21 1.14 -12.04
C THR A 227 8.98 2.09 -12.96
N LYS A 228 8.41 2.49 -14.10
CA LYS A 228 9.12 3.37 -15.05
C LYS A 228 9.40 4.74 -14.45
N HIS A 229 8.36 5.43 -14.01
CA HIS A 229 8.47 6.77 -13.43
C HIS A 229 8.12 6.82 -11.94
N GLY A 230 7.74 5.68 -11.31
CA GLY A 230 7.33 5.60 -9.91
C GLY A 230 5.99 6.32 -9.67
N VAL A 231 5.06 6.20 -10.60
CA VAL A 231 3.67 6.66 -10.44
C VAL A 231 2.93 5.64 -9.60
N ILE A 232 2.20 6.10 -8.60
CA ILE A 232 1.34 5.25 -7.77
C ILE A 232 0.09 4.91 -8.58
N MET A 233 -0.08 3.62 -8.88
CA MET A 233 -1.22 3.08 -9.65
C MET A 233 -2.43 2.85 -8.76
N ASP A 234 -2.19 2.41 -7.52
CA ASP A 234 -3.23 2.27 -6.51
C ASP A 234 -2.64 2.30 -5.10
N VAL A 235 -3.53 2.52 -4.12
CA VAL A 235 -3.22 2.54 -2.69
C VAL A 235 -4.34 1.87 -1.91
N GLU A 236 -3.96 0.95 -1.01
CA GLU A 236 -4.91 0.23 -0.16
C GLU A 236 -4.47 0.30 1.30
N PRO A 237 -5.32 0.80 2.22
CA PRO A 237 -5.09 0.72 3.65
C PRO A 237 -5.43 -0.69 4.16
N THR A 238 -4.61 -1.22 5.05
CA THR A 238 -4.93 -2.47 5.76
C THR A 238 -4.59 -2.36 7.23
N PRO A 239 -5.23 -3.20 8.09
CA PRO A 239 -4.69 -3.43 9.43
C PRO A 239 -3.23 -3.88 9.32
N ALA A 240 -2.34 -3.43 10.22
CA ALA A 240 -0.90 -3.68 10.10
C ALA A 240 -0.55 -5.14 10.41
N HIS A 241 -0.86 -6.05 9.49
CA HIS A 241 -0.44 -7.45 9.51
C HIS A 241 -0.19 -7.99 8.10
N ARG A 242 0.81 -8.87 7.99
CA ARG A 242 1.40 -9.30 6.72
C ARG A 242 0.41 -9.95 5.75
N THR A 243 -0.54 -10.74 6.23
CA THR A 243 -1.52 -11.40 5.36
C THR A 243 -2.40 -10.40 4.63
N ALA A 244 -2.92 -9.38 5.34
CA ALA A 244 -3.71 -8.33 4.73
C ALA A 244 -2.91 -7.48 3.72
N GLU A 245 -1.62 -7.25 4.01
CA GLU A 245 -0.71 -6.54 3.09
C GLU A 245 -0.55 -7.31 1.76
N VAL A 246 -0.41 -8.63 1.82
CA VAL A 246 -0.28 -9.47 0.60
C VAL A 246 -1.61 -9.55 -0.16
N GLU A 247 -2.73 -9.76 0.54
CA GLU A 247 -4.05 -9.88 -0.10
C GLU A 247 -4.50 -8.54 -0.72
N SER A 248 -4.14 -7.39 -0.13
CA SER A 248 -4.45 -6.08 -0.72
C SER A 248 -3.86 -5.87 -2.11
N THR A 249 -2.78 -6.60 -2.45
CA THR A 249 -2.18 -6.55 -3.79
C THR A 249 -3.14 -7.05 -4.86
N LYS A 250 -3.89 -8.11 -4.57
CA LYS A 250 -4.91 -8.62 -5.49
C LYS A 250 -5.99 -7.57 -5.74
N THR A 251 -6.50 -6.99 -4.67
CA THR A 251 -7.50 -5.91 -4.74
C THR A 251 -7.00 -4.72 -5.56
N MET A 252 -5.75 -4.30 -5.37
CA MET A 252 -5.17 -3.18 -6.10
C MET A 252 -4.99 -3.49 -7.60
N ILE A 253 -4.51 -4.68 -7.94
CA ILE A 253 -4.33 -5.10 -9.34
C ILE A 253 -5.69 -5.23 -10.04
N ASP A 254 -6.67 -5.89 -9.40
CA ASP A 254 -8.02 -6.04 -9.94
C ASP A 254 -8.70 -4.67 -10.17
N ARG A 255 -8.51 -3.73 -9.25
CA ARG A 255 -9.04 -2.37 -9.36
C ARG A 255 -8.39 -1.59 -10.50
N VAL A 256 -7.08 -1.66 -10.65
CA VAL A 256 -6.35 -1.00 -11.75
C VAL A 256 -6.75 -1.58 -13.10
N GLU A 257 -6.86 -2.90 -13.21
CA GLU A 257 -7.31 -3.59 -14.41
C GLU A 257 -8.74 -3.17 -14.77
N ALA A 258 -9.66 -3.19 -13.80
CA ALA A 258 -11.06 -2.82 -14.02
C ALA A 258 -11.27 -1.33 -14.38
N GLN A 259 -10.48 -0.41 -13.82
CA GLN A 259 -10.69 1.03 -14.00
C GLN A 259 -9.91 1.62 -15.18
N PHE A 260 -8.77 1.05 -15.52
CA PHE A 260 -7.82 1.64 -16.48
C PHE A 260 -7.42 0.69 -17.61
N ASP A 261 -7.92 -0.55 -17.59
CA ASP A 261 -7.58 -1.60 -18.57
C ASP A 261 -6.04 -1.82 -18.65
N ILE A 262 -5.36 -1.75 -17.50
CA ILE A 262 -3.91 -1.95 -17.39
C ILE A 262 -3.63 -3.12 -16.45
N LYS A 263 -2.95 -4.14 -16.98
CA LYS A 263 -2.43 -5.28 -16.24
C LYS A 263 -0.91 -5.33 -16.43
N PRO A 264 -0.09 -5.46 -15.36
CA PRO A 264 1.36 -5.54 -15.51
C PRO A 264 1.79 -6.87 -16.12
N GLU A 265 2.86 -6.86 -16.92
CA GLU A 265 3.53 -8.08 -17.38
C GLU A 265 4.27 -8.76 -16.22
N ARG A 266 4.86 -7.96 -15.30
CA ARG A 266 5.59 -8.46 -14.13
C ARG A 266 5.23 -7.70 -12.87
N LEU A 267 5.18 -8.44 -11.75
CA LEU A 267 4.97 -7.88 -10.41
C LEU A 267 6.21 -8.09 -9.55
N ILE A 268 6.70 -6.99 -8.97
CA ILE A 268 7.91 -6.93 -8.18
C ILE A 268 7.54 -6.74 -6.70
N GLY A 269 8.01 -7.62 -5.83
CA GLY A 269 7.74 -7.55 -4.41
C GLY A 269 8.90 -8.08 -3.56
N ASP A 270 8.71 -8.05 -2.24
CA ASP A 270 9.65 -8.69 -1.31
C ASP A 270 9.27 -10.16 -1.07
N THR A 271 9.99 -10.83 -0.18
CA THR A 271 9.75 -12.23 0.17
C THR A 271 8.36 -12.50 0.76
N ALA A 272 7.66 -11.49 1.29
CA ALA A 272 6.31 -11.67 1.81
C ALA A 272 5.32 -12.10 0.71
N TYR A 273 5.52 -11.59 -0.51
CA TYR A 273 4.70 -11.90 -1.68
C TYR A 273 5.09 -13.23 -2.36
N GLY A 274 6.17 -13.87 -1.92
CA GLY A 274 6.68 -15.15 -2.46
C GLY A 274 6.04 -16.40 -1.87
N THR A 275 4.84 -16.32 -1.29
CA THR A 275 4.10 -17.48 -0.81
C THR A 275 3.53 -18.29 -1.97
N ALA A 276 3.42 -19.61 -1.81
CA ALA A 276 2.95 -20.48 -2.89
C ALA A 276 1.56 -20.09 -3.45
N PRO A 277 0.55 -19.76 -2.63
CA PRO A 277 -0.74 -19.30 -3.14
C PRO A 277 -0.67 -17.97 -3.90
N MET A 278 0.17 -17.02 -3.45
CA MET A 278 0.31 -15.73 -4.12
C MET A 278 1.02 -15.88 -5.48
N LEU A 279 2.02 -16.75 -5.55
CA LEU A 279 2.72 -17.08 -6.80
C LEU A 279 1.78 -17.78 -7.80
N ALA A 280 0.94 -18.71 -7.33
CA ALA A 280 -0.07 -19.35 -8.16
C ALA A 280 -1.07 -18.34 -8.71
N TRP A 281 -1.56 -17.42 -7.88
CA TRP A 281 -2.45 -16.35 -8.34
C TRP A 281 -1.81 -15.48 -9.43
N MET A 282 -0.53 -15.09 -9.27
CA MET A 282 0.18 -14.33 -10.29
C MET A 282 0.29 -15.09 -11.61
N VAL A 283 0.76 -16.36 -11.56
CA VAL A 283 1.12 -17.15 -12.75
C VAL A 283 -0.11 -17.79 -13.40
N GLU A 284 -0.98 -18.42 -12.59
CA GLU A 284 -2.05 -19.28 -13.11
C GLU A 284 -3.36 -18.50 -13.35
N GLU A 285 -3.67 -17.50 -12.49
CA GLU A 285 -4.92 -16.75 -12.61
C GLU A 285 -4.75 -15.43 -13.37
N LYS A 286 -3.63 -14.72 -13.12
CA LYS A 286 -3.41 -13.39 -13.71
C LYS A 286 -2.44 -13.36 -14.87
N ASP A 287 -1.69 -14.42 -15.13
CA ASP A 287 -0.64 -14.44 -16.16
C ASP A 287 0.34 -13.26 -16.01
N ILE A 288 0.86 -13.10 -14.79
CA ILE A 288 1.82 -12.07 -14.38
C ILE A 288 3.12 -12.75 -13.97
N GLU A 289 4.25 -12.31 -14.51
CA GLU A 289 5.57 -12.81 -14.11
C GLU A 289 5.93 -12.41 -12.67
N PRO A 290 6.18 -13.38 -11.76
CA PRO A 290 6.52 -13.10 -10.37
C PRO A 290 8.00 -12.73 -10.19
N HIS A 291 8.33 -11.45 -10.16
CA HIS A 291 9.66 -10.95 -9.81
C HIS A 291 9.82 -10.78 -8.29
N VAL A 292 9.53 -11.85 -7.56
CA VAL A 292 9.55 -11.91 -6.08
C VAL A 292 10.41 -13.07 -5.60
N PRO A 293 11.14 -12.94 -4.48
CA PRO A 293 11.87 -14.07 -3.91
C PRO A 293 10.87 -15.12 -3.40
N VAL A 294 11.08 -16.37 -3.76
CA VAL A 294 10.24 -17.47 -3.24
C VAL A 294 10.42 -17.58 -1.73
N TRP A 295 9.31 -17.53 -1.00
CA TRP A 295 9.35 -17.80 0.44
C TRP A 295 9.52 -19.30 0.66
N ASP A 296 10.77 -19.72 0.80
CA ASP A 296 11.15 -21.11 0.96
C ASP A 296 11.84 -21.33 2.31
N LYS A 297 11.38 -22.33 3.05
CA LYS A 297 12.03 -22.81 4.29
C LYS A 297 12.93 -24.01 4.01
N THR A 298 13.30 -24.24 2.77
CA THR A 298 13.96 -25.45 2.31
C THR A 298 15.43 -25.52 2.72
N GLU A 299 16.11 -24.37 2.92
CA GLU A 299 17.49 -24.34 3.41
C GLU A 299 17.55 -24.79 4.88
N ARG A 300 18.28 -25.87 5.11
CA ARG A 300 18.58 -26.34 6.47
C ARG A 300 19.90 -25.75 6.93
N LYS A 301 19.93 -25.25 8.15
CA LYS A 301 21.15 -24.70 8.78
C LYS A 301 22.16 -25.78 9.23
N ASN A 302 21.78 -27.04 9.11
CA ASN A 302 22.64 -28.17 9.41
C ASN A 302 23.02 -28.88 8.11
N ASP A 303 24.11 -29.60 8.09
CA ASP A 303 24.67 -30.35 6.92
C ASP A 303 23.75 -31.45 6.35
N SER A 304 22.46 -31.50 6.74
CA SER A 304 21.51 -32.48 6.26
C SER A 304 20.87 -32.05 4.94
N PHE A 305 20.57 -33.01 4.08
CA PHE A 305 19.91 -32.75 2.80
C PHE A 305 18.62 -31.95 2.97
N SER A 306 18.51 -30.87 2.22
CA SER A 306 17.32 -30.04 2.05
C SER A 306 16.34 -30.69 1.05
N SER A 307 15.18 -30.09 0.80
CA SER A 307 14.31 -30.54 -0.28
C SER A 307 14.89 -30.27 -1.66
N ASN A 308 15.77 -29.27 -1.80
CA ASN A 308 16.42 -28.89 -3.06
C ASN A 308 17.46 -29.92 -3.52
N ASP A 309 17.95 -30.77 -2.63
CA ASP A 309 18.85 -31.88 -2.99
C ASP A 309 18.10 -33.07 -3.65
N PHE A 310 16.76 -33.01 -3.73
CA PHE A 310 15.91 -34.03 -4.33
C PHE A 310 15.40 -33.55 -5.67
N HIS A 311 15.62 -34.35 -6.71
CA HIS A 311 15.21 -34.00 -8.08
C HIS A 311 13.73 -34.35 -8.28
N TRP A 312 12.94 -33.38 -8.69
CA TRP A 312 11.55 -33.57 -9.12
C TRP A 312 11.51 -34.02 -10.58
N ASN A 313 10.78 -35.08 -10.86
CA ASN A 313 10.47 -35.52 -12.21
C ASN A 313 9.00 -35.22 -12.50
N GLU A 314 8.75 -34.32 -13.45
CA GLU A 314 7.41 -33.83 -13.78
C GLU A 314 6.57 -34.90 -14.53
N GLU A 315 7.20 -35.70 -15.38
CA GLU A 315 6.51 -36.75 -16.16
C GLU A 315 5.97 -37.90 -15.29
N THR A 316 6.75 -38.28 -14.26
CA THR A 316 6.40 -39.41 -13.36
C THR A 316 5.79 -38.95 -12.03
N GLU A 317 5.70 -37.61 -11.83
CA GLU A 317 5.23 -36.98 -10.59
C GLU A 317 5.88 -37.58 -9.32
N GLU A 318 7.21 -37.74 -9.34
CA GLU A 318 7.96 -38.34 -8.23
C GLU A 318 9.28 -37.62 -7.97
N TYR A 319 9.77 -37.69 -6.74
CA TYR A 319 11.10 -37.21 -6.40
C TYR A 319 12.14 -38.34 -6.49
N ARG A 320 13.37 -37.97 -6.91
CA ARG A 320 14.57 -38.81 -6.79
C ARG A 320 15.49 -38.24 -5.73
N CYS A 321 15.91 -39.08 -4.78
CA CYS A 321 16.87 -38.69 -3.76
C CYS A 321 18.30 -38.64 -4.31
N PRO A 322 19.29 -38.04 -3.59
CA PRO A 322 20.70 -38.03 -4.00
C PRO A 322 21.32 -39.43 -4.19
N ALA A 323 20.74 -40.49 -3.56
CA ALA A 323 21.14 -41.87 -3.77
C ALA A 323 20.42 -42.56 -4.94
N GLY A 324 19.63 -41.83 -5.74
CA GLY A 324 18.90 -42.36 -6.91
C GLY A 324 17.55 -43.03 -6.63
N ASN A 325 17.17 -43.19 -5.37
CA ASN A 325 15.91 -43.83 -5.01
C ASN A 325 14.72 -42.92 -5.16
N VAL A 326 13.57 -43.48 -5.49
CA VAL A 326 12.32 -42.75 -5.76
C VAL A 326 11.56 -42.48 -4.47
N LEU A 327 10.93 -41.31 -4.40
CA LEU A 327 9.92 -40.98 -3.39
C LEU A 327 8.60 -40.72 -4.10
N ARG A 328 7.53 -41.37 -3.62
CA ARG A 328 6.18 -41.23 -4.18
C ARG A 328 5.20 -40.74 -3.13
N SER A 329 4.13 -40.11 -3.59
CA SER A 329 2.98 -39.78 -2.74
C SER A 329 2.29 -41.03 -2.26
N GLU A 330 2.20 -42.07 -3.13
CA GLU A 330 1.64 -43.40 -2.86
C GLU A 330 2.57 -44.51 -3.32
N TRP A 331 2.60 -45.60 -2.50
CA TRP A 331 3.27 -46.84 -2.83
C TRP A 331 2.29 -47.99 -3.04
N ARG A 332 0.99 -47.78 -2.73
CA ARG A 332 -0.09 -48.77 -2.89
C ARG A 332 -1.35 -48.04 -3.30
N ALA A 333 -2.12 -48.60 -4.22
CA ALA A 333 -3.48 -48.15 -4.47
C ALA A 333 -4.34 -48.35 -3.20
N PHE A 334 -5.09 -47.31 -2.83
CA PHE A 334 -6.05 -47.42 -1.73
C PHE A 334 -7.37 -47.99 -2.24
N LYS A 335 -8.08 -48.78 -1.38
CA LYS A 335 -9.41 -49.33 -1.72
C LYS A 335 -10.45 -48.24 -1.98
N ASN A 336 -10.31 -47.06 -1.30
CA ASN A 336 -11.16 -45.91 -1.50
C ASN A 336 -10.26 -44.73 -1.95
N GLU A 337 -10.72 -43.92 -2.91
CA GLU A 337 -10.06 -42.71 -3.31
C GLU A 337 -9.85 -41.79 -2.10
N ARG A 338 -8.63 -41.36 -1.91
CA ARG A 338 -8.25 -40.41 -0.86
C ARG A 338 -7.59 -39.19 -1.51
N SER A 339 -7.94 -38.05 -1.02
CA SER A 339 -7.20 -36.86 -1.40
C SER A 339 -5.75 -36.97 -0.93
N HIS A 340 -4.80 -36.85 -1.85
CA HIS A 340 -3.37 -36.80 -1.53
C HIS A 340 -2.95 -35.45 -0.95
N VAL A 341 -3.84 -34.44 -1.06
CA VAL A 341 -3.62 -33.10 -0.59
C VAL A 341 -3.98 -32.98 0.88
N THR A 342 -3.05 -32.50 1.68
CA THR A 342 -3.26 -32.23 3.11
C THR A 342 -4.11 -30.97 3.29
N LYS A 343 -4.61 -30.73 4.50
CA LYS A 343 -5.30 -29.47 4.88
C LYS A 343 -4.43 -28.21 4.65
N ALA A 344 -3.11 -28.38 4.51
CA ALA A 344 -2.16 -27.30 4.25
C ALA A 344 -1.84 -27.13 2.75
N ASN A 345 -2.68 -27.68 1.85
CA ASN A 345 -2.47 -27.66 0.40
C ASN A 345 -1.08 -28.18 -0.02
N THR A 346 -0.67 -29.30 0.58
CA THR A 346 0.60 -29.95 0.28
C THR A 346 0.41 -31.44 0.02
N ILE A 347 1.28 -32.00 -0.81
CA ILE A 347 1.39 -33.42 -1.09
C ILE A 347 2.66 -33.94 -0.41
N ILE A 348 2.59 -35.11 0.27
CA ILE A 348 3.72 -35.69 0.99
C ILE A 348 4.28 -36.86 0.21
N PHE A 349 5.48 -36.72 -0.32
CA PHE A 349 6.24 -37.80 -0.98
C PHE A 349 7.11 -38.55 0.03
N ARG A 350 7.16 -39.88 -0.05
CA ARG A 350 7.84 -40.74 0.91
C ARG A 350 8.74 -41.75 0.19
N SER A 351 9.93 -41.98 0.73
CA SER A 351 10.80 -43.08 0.32
C SER A 351 10.28 -44.43 0.89
N ARG A 352 10.73 -45.54 0.34
CA ARG A 352 10.55 -46.85 0.98
C ARG A 352 11.52 -47.03 2.14
N GLN A 353 11.07 -47.74 3.19
CA GLN A 353 11.92 -48.05 4.33
C GLN A 353 13.11 -48.96 3.93
N ALA A 354 12.90 -49.90 3.03
CA ALA A 354 13.94 -50.78 2.52
C ALA A 354 15.08 -50.02 1.86
N ASP A 355 14.74 -48.99 1.03
CA ASP A 355 15.71 -48.16 0.32
C ASP A 355 16.56 -47.29 1.26
N CYS A 356 15.97 -46.85 2.38
CA CYS A 356 16.65 -46.01 3.38
C CYS A 356 17.42 -46.86 4.42
N ALA A 357 17.07 -48.09 4.64
CA ALA A 357 17.69 -48.98 5.66
C ALA A 357 19.17 -49.24 5.34
N THR A 358 19.47 -49.46 4.06
CA THR A 358 20.83 -49.78 3.56
C THR A 358 21.53 -48.57 2.91
N CYS A 359 20.92 -47.39 2.94
CA CYS A 359 21.44 -46.24 2.24
C CYS A 359 22.68 -45.65 2.93
N PRO A 360 23.82 -45.49 2.22
CA PRO A 360 25.03 -44.93 2.79
C PRO A 360 24.88 -43.46 3.19
N MET A 361 23.91 -42.72 2.60
CA MET A 361 23.63 -41.34 2.90
C MET A 361 22.61 -41.14 4.02
N LYS A 362 22.14 -42.21 4.68
CA LYS A 362 21.08 -42.13 5.70
C LYS A 362 21.41 -41.15 6.82
N ALA A 363 22.64 -41.14 7.29
CA ALA A 363 23.09 -40.25 8.37
C ALA A 363 22.93 -38.76 8.03
N LYS A 364 23.14 -38.41 6.76
CA LYS A 364 22.97 -37.05 6.26
C LYS A 364 21.54 -36.74 5.82
N CYS A 365 20.77 -37.74 5.42
CA CYS A 365 19.42 -37.59 4.86
C CYS A 365 18.32 -37.64 5.91
N CYS A 366 18.23 -38.76 6.67
CA CYS A 366 17.16 -39.02 7.64
C CYS A 366 17.67 -39.83 8.84
N PRO A 367 18.59 -39.29 9.67
CA PRO A 367 19.26 -40.06 10.73
C PRO A 367 18.26 -40.61 11.77
N ASN A 368 17.24 -39.84 12.10
CA ASN A 368 16.31 -40.15 13.19
C ASN A 368 14.96 -40.74 12.72
N THR A 369 14.82 -41.05 11.41
CA THR A 369 13.57 -41.57 10.85
C THR A 369 13.83 -42.76 9.94
N SER A 370 12.86 -43.68 9.85
CA SER A 370 12.97 -44.86 8.99
C SER A 370 12.87 -44.52 7.49
N ILE A 371 12.21 -43.41 7.15
CA ILE A 371 11.98 -42.94 5.78
C ILE A 371 12.22 -41.45 5.64
N ARG A 372 12.59 -41.00 4.46
CA ARG A 372 12.59 -39.59 4.10
C ARG A 372 11.21 -39.17 3.63
N LYS A 373 10.78 -37.96 4.06
CA LYS A 373 9.57 -37.29 3.57
C LYS A 373 9.95 -35.94 2.95
N ILE A 374 9.38 -35.67 1.76
CA ILE A 374 9.42 -34.36 1.09
C ILE A 374 7.98 -33.87 1.00
N VAL A 375 7.77 -32.64 1.39
CA VAL A 375 6.48 -31.96 1.32
C VAL A 375 6.52 -31.01 0.12
N ARG A 376 5.62 -31.20 -0.84
CA ARG A 376 5.49 -30.35 -2.03
C ARG A 376 4.16 -29.59 -1.96
N SER A 377 4.19 -28.30 -2.22
CA SER A 377 2.95 -27.52 -2.36
C SER A 377 2.19 -27.94 -3.61
N VAL A 378 0.86 -27.87 -3.60
CA VAL A 378 0.05 -28.01 -4.81
C VAL A 378 0.39 -26.94 -5.86
N HIS A 379 0.88 -25.78 -5.41
CA HIS A 379 1.29 -24.64 -6.26
C HIS A 379 2.82 -24.61 -6.50
N GLU A 380 3.51 -25.74 -6.46
CA GLU A 380 4.96 -25.76 -6.61
C GLU A 380 5.40 -25.37 -8.03
N ALA A 381 4.56 -25.62 -9.05
CA ALA A 381 4.83 -25.20 -10.43
C ALA A 381 5.01 -23.67 -10.53
N ALA A 382 4.15 -22.90 -9.87
CA ALA A 382 4.29 -21.44 -9.82
C ALA A 382 5.55 -21.00 -9.09
N ARG A 383 5.97 -21.72 -8.03
CA ARG A 383 7.24 -21.47 -7.32
C ARG A 383 8.44 -21.74 -8.22
N ASP A 384 8.38 -22.79 -9.04
CA ASP A 384 9.44 -23.12 -9.99
C ASP A 384 9.56 -22.07 -11.10
N VAL A 385 8.44 -21.48 -11.55
CA VAL A 385 8.46 -20.30 -12.43
C VAL A 385 9.22 -19.13 -11.76
N ALA A 386 8.86 -18.78 -10.52
CA ALA A 386 9.52 -17.70 -9.79
C ALA A 386 11.03 -17.96 -9.57
N ARG A 387 11.43 -19.21 -9.29
CA ARG A 387 12.85 -19.58 -9.17
C ARG A 387 13.60 -19.42 -10.50
N ARG A 388 13.00 -19.82 -11.62
CA ARG A 388 13.60 -19.62 -12.96
C ARG A 388 13.78 -18.13 -13.27
N ILE A 389 12.76 -17.32 -13.02
CA ILE A 389 12.82 -15.85 -13.19
C ILE A 389 13.91 -15.25 -12.29
N ALA A 390 14.05 -15.71 -11.05
CA ALA A 390 15.05 -15.20 -10.12
C ALA A 390 16.51 -15.39 -10.59
N ALA A 391 16.75 -16.29 -11.55
CA ALA A 391 18.07 -16.52 -12.15
C ALA A 391 18.34 -15.60 -13.38
N THR A 392 17.41 -14.77 -13.79
CA THR A 392 17.49 -13.93 -14.99
C THR A 392 18.09 -12.53 -14.69
N PRO A 393 18.72 -11.87 -15.69
CA PRO A 393 19.15 -10.47 -15.57
C PRO A 393 17.99 -9.50 -15.33
N GLU A 394 16.82 -9.79 -15.87
CA GLU A 394 15.59 -9.02 -15.73
C GLU A 394 15.15 -8.93 -14.26
N TYR A 395 15.29 -10.02 -13.53
CA TYR A 395 15.03 -10.06 -12.09
C TYR A 395 15.96 -9.10 -11.30
N VAL A 396 17.25 -9.07 -11.64
CA VAL A 396 18.20 -8.15 -11.02
C VAL A 396 17.79 -6.69 -11.27
N ARG A 397 17.37 -6.36 -12.49
CA ARG A 397 16.83 -5.03 -12.84
C ARG A 397 15.59 -4.70 -12.00
N SER A 398 14.64 -5.61 -11.91
CA SER A 398 13.42 -5.46 -11.12
C SER A 398 13.71 -5.20 -9.64
N ARG A 399 14.69 -5.87 -9.05
CA ARG A 399 15.13 -5.58 -7.67
C ARG A 399 15.62 -4.15 -7.47
N HIS A 400 16.30 -3.57 -8.47
CA HIS A 400 16.68 -2.16 -8.44
C HIS A 400 15.48 -1.22 -8.60
N GLU A 401 14.54 -1.58 -9.45
CA GLU A 401 13.31 -0.80 -9.67
C GLU A 401 12.43 -0.76 -8.42
N ARG A 402 12.38 -1.81 -7.61
CA ARG A 402 11.65 -1.84 -6.33
C ARG A 402 12.05 -0.71 -5.37
N LYS A 403 13.29 -0.23 -5.42
CA LYS A 403 13.74 0.89 -4.59
C LYS A 403 12.90 2.15 -4.79
N LYS A 404 12.18 2.29 -5.90
CA LYS A 404 11.31 3.44 -6.16
C LYS A 404 10.14 3.49 -5.18
N VAL A 405 9.57 2.33 -4.79
CA VAL A 405 8.48 2.31 -3.80
C VAL A 405 9.00 2.69 -2.41
N GLU A 406 10.20 2.23 -2.04
CA GLU A 406 10.85 2.61 -0.78
C GLU A 406 11.09 4.13 -0.71
N MET A 407 11.51 4.74 -1.83
CA MET A 407 11.67 6.19 -1.93
C MET A 407 10.34 6.94 -1.78
N LEU A 408 9.23 6.41 -2.31
CA LEU A 408 7.91 6.99 -2.13
C LEU A 408 7.48 6.96 -0.65
N PHE A 409 7.73 5.88 0.07
CA PHE A 409 7.46 5.83 1.51
C PHE A 409 8.36 6.77 2.33
N ALA A 410 9.63 6.92 1.94
CA ALA A 410 10.50 7.92 2.55
C ALA A 410 9.97 9.35 2.31
N HIS A 411 9.51 9.65 1.10
CA HIS A 411 8.88 10.92 0.76
C HIS A 411 7.57 11.15 1.55
N LEU A 412 6.71 10.12 1.62
CA LEU A 412 5.48 10.15 2.40
C LEU A 412 5.73 10.57 3.86
N LYS A 413 6.69 9.93 4.53
CA LYS A 413 6.98 10.18 5.94
C LYS A 413 7.77 11.46 6.19
N ARG A 414 8.76 11.78 5.35
CA ARG A 414 9.68 12.91 5.57
C ARG A 414 9.16 14.23 5.02
N ILE A 415 8.54 14.23 3.85
CA ILE A 415 8.08 15.44 3.16
C ILE A 415 6.62 15.71 3.46
N LEU A 416 5.73 14.75 3.24
CA LEU A 416 4.30 14.89 3.53
C LEU A 416 3.98 14.80 5.02
N LYS A 417 4.96 14.43 5.87
CA LYS A 417 4.82 14.27 7.32
C LYS A 417 3.69 13.31 7.72
N LEU A 418 3.46 12.28 6.91
CA LEU A 418 2.49 11.22 7.18
C LEU A 418 3.19 10.03 7.87
N ASP A 419 3.77 10.25 9.03
CA ASP A 419 4.31 9.22 9.92
C ASP A 419 3.27 8.75 10.95
N ARG A 420 2.20 9.55 11.13
CA ARG A 420 1.04 9.25 11.97
C ARG A 420 -0.24 9.78 11.32
N LEU A 421 -1.31 8.98 11.38
CA LEU A 421 -2.65 9.39 10.98
C LEU A 421 -3.25 10.43 11.93
N ARG A 422 -4.14 11.25 11.43
CA ARG A 422 -4.96 12.22 12.18
C ARG A 422 -6.43 11.78 12.25
N LEU A 423 -6.85 10.97 11.29
CA LEU A 423 -8.17 10.38 11.25
C LEU A 423 -8.13 8.97 11.86
N ARG A 424 -9.27 8.53 12.40
CA ARG A 424 -9.43 7.21 13.02
C ARG A 424 -10.34 6.33 12.17
N GLY A 425 -10.21 5.02 12.37
CA GLY A 425 -10.92 4.00 11.62
C GLY A 425 -10.33 3.73 10.26
N MET A 426 -10.77 2.65 9.61
CA MET A 426 -10.31 2.26 8.29
C MET A 426 -10.61 3.33 7.25
N SER A 427 -11.83 3.88 7.26
CA SER A 427 -12.21 4.96 6.34
C SER A 427 -11.31 6.20 6.48
N GLY A 428 -10.88 6.54 7.74
CA GLY A 428 -9.93 7.62 7.97
C GLY A 428 -8.55 7.33 7.42
N ALA A 429 -8.07 6.10 7.55
CA ALA A 429 -6.81 5.66 6.95
C ALA A 429 -6.89 5.70 5.42
N THR A 430 -8.01 5.26 4.83
CA THR A 430 -8.27 5.34 3.39
C THR A 430 -8.16 6.76 2.87
N ASP A 431 -8.86 7.71 3.51
CA ASP A 431 -8.84 9.12 3.14
C ASP A 431 -7.42 9.70 3.14
N GLU A 432 -6.67 9.47 4.23
CA GLU A 432 -5.34 10.03 4.37
C GLU A 432 -4.31 9.42 3.42
N PHE A 433 -4.36 8.12 3.20
CA PHE A 433 -3.42 7.44 2.30
C PHE A 433 -3.73 7.74 0.84
N THR A 434 -5.02 7.74 0.45
CA THR A 434 -5.43 8.05 -0.92
C THR A 434 -5.09 9.49 -1.30
N LEU A 435 -5.37 10.46 -0.43
CA LEU A 435 -5.02 11.85 -0.67
C LEU A 435 -3.49 12.05 -0.72
N ALA A 436 -2.74 11.37 0.15
CA ALA A 436 -1.28 11.43 0.11
C ALA A 436 -0.71 10.86 -1.20
N ALA A 437 -1.25 9.74 -1.69
CA ALA A 437 -0.86 9.13 -2.96
C ALA A 437 -1.18 10.05 -4.15
N ALA A 438 -2.37 10.67 -4.16
CA ALA A 438 -2.74 11.69 -5.16
C ALA A 438 -1.75 12.84 -5.19
N VAL A 439 -1.38 13.40 -4.03
CA VAL A 439 -0.40 14.49 -3.94
C VAL A 439 1.00 14.05 -4.36
N GLN A 440 1.40 12.82 -4.06
CA GLN A 440 2.69 12.29 -4.54
C GLN A 440 2.71 12.18 -6.07
N ASN A 441 1.62 11.71 -6.69
CA ASN A 441 1.49 11.67 -8.15
C ASN A 441 1.46 13.08 -8.76
N LEU A 442 0.73 14.03 -8.18
CA LEU A 442 0.74 15.44 -8.63
C LEU A 442 2.15 16.05 -8.60
N ARG A 443 2.89 15.85 -7.51
CA ARG A 443 4.27 16.32 -7.41
C ARG A 443 5.19 15.67 -8.42
N ARG A 444 4.96 14.39 -8.73
CA ARG A 444 5.71 13.65 -9.75
C ARG A 444 5.39 14.19 -11.13
N LEU A 445 4.11 14.34 -11.45
CA LEU A 445 3.62 14.90 -12.72
C LEU A 445 4.20 16.31 -12.93
N ALA A 446 4.01 17.21 -11.96
CA ALA A 446 4.51 18.57 -12.00
C ALA A 446 6.03 18.65 -12.24
N LYS A 447 6.80 17.77 -11.59
CA LYS A 447 8.25 17.71 -11.77
C LYS A 447 8.67 17.25 -13.16
N LEU A 448 7.99 16.24 -13.72
CA LEU A 448 8.39 15.63 -15.00
C LEU A 448 7.91 16.44 -16.20
N THR A 449 6.75 17.11 -16.09
CA THR A 449 6.24 18.00 -17.15
C THR A 449 6.97 19.33 -17.22
N SER A 450 7.47 19.85 -16.07
CA SER A 450 8.24 21.10 -16.04
C SER A 450 9.68 20.98 -16.57
N GLN A 451 10.22 19.76 -16.70
CA GLN A 451 11.60 19.55 -17.16
C GLN A 451 11.76 19.48 -18.68
N GLY A 452 10.66 19.53 -19.46
CA GLY A 452 10.70 19.28 -20.91
C GLY A 452 11.10 17.83 -21.26
N PRO A 453 10.93 17.39 -22.51
CA PRO A 453 11.49 16.09 -22.94
C PRO A 453 13.02 16.15 -22.78
N PRO A 454 13.68 15.06 -22.32
CA PRO A 454 15.13 15.01 -22.22
C PRO A 454 15.70 15.33 -23.62
N THR A 455 16.52 16.38 -23.69
CA THR A 455 17.32 16.65 -24.88
C THR A 455 18.21 15.45 -25.10
N THR A 456 17.92 14.66 -26.13
CA THR A 456 18.81 13.62 -26.65
C THR A 456 20.08 14.30 -27.12
N GLY A 457 21.12 14.26 -26.29
CA GLY A 457 22.50 14.57 -26.67
C GLY A 457 23.22 13.28 -26.96
#